data_ac54e82673f45eb99b91b0235de07e19
#
_entry.id   ac54e82673f45eb99b91b0235de07e19
#
_cell.length_a   1.000
_cell.length_b   1.000
_cell.length_c   1.000
_cell.angle_alpha   90.00
_cell.angle_beta   90.00
_cell.angle_gamma   90.00
#
_symmetry.space_group_name_H-M   'P 1'
#
loop_
_entity.id
_entity.type
_entity.pdbx_description
1 polymer ?
#
loop_
_entity_poly.entity_id
_entity_poly.type
_entity_poly.pdbx_seq_one_letter_code
_entity_poly.pdbx_strand_id
1 'polypeptide(L)'
;MRLFYFSILLYFHNGESKLWNKGVVHYAINKKDYDPHSQEIIVSTFEHVEKEICVKFFNTPLNYSASNNEKILYIANPDKRKNCPPEHYDYEGSVVDMPIGYKCLNIEDIARIIVDMLRASIRQPVKPNSNDLLRTFQEQNENSYSETIISASDRNFINAHYHNECVQLVQKPVDTRRSNGGTLEVTADNERYYKNKLWPLGIVMYGADNNLEHSPDFANVQHAMTIIELSSCVVFQHITEGEPLQPKNLLWFGLEGEEVPNLGFREGNQTILLSVMVHGAPGHSSHTLNMLMRILGIPMMSNRYDRDIYVNINWKNVAKTQEHYLERVSIDAWLKNTEGEGAPYDYDSVTHAPANFMCGDCKLGAQTVEPIQDHLWQRTLSMGHRTDLSTADIEMLNLLYTKQCQHRFMSS
;
A
#
# COMPACT_ATOMS: atom_id res chain seq x y z
N MET A 1 -34.13 -69.06 -6.15
CA MET A 1 -34.33 -67.64 -6.58
C MET A 1 -33.33 -66.81 -5.76
N ARG A 2 -32.14 -66.57 -6.30
CA ARG A 2 -31.12 -65.75 -5.62
C ARG A 2 -31.06 -64.40 -6.29
N LEU A 3 -31.46 -63.33 -5.54
CA LEU A 3 -31.33 -61.96 -5.92
C LEU A 3 -29.87 -61.50 -5.80
N PHE A 4 -29.28 -61.11 -6.94
CA PHE A 4 -27.98 -60.44 -6.98
C PHE A 4 -28.23 -58.95 -6.79
N TYR A 5 -27.78 -58.38 -5.67
CA TYR A 5 -27.64 -56.95 -5.48
C TYR A 5 -26.37 -56.50 -6.19
N PHE A 6 -26.54 -55.73 -7.28
CA PHE A 6 -25.47 -54.95 -7.88
C PHE A 6 -25.29 -53.67 -7.08
N SER A 7 -24.30 -53.60 -6.22
CA SER A 7 -23.86 -52.31 -5.64
C SER A 7 -23.05 -51.53 -6.70
N ILE A 8 -23.67 -50.51 -7.29
CA ILE A 8 -22.97 -49.53 -8.09
C ILE A 8 -22.20 -48.65 -7.12
N LEU A 9 -20.91 -48.88 -6.96
CA LEU A 9 -19.95 -47.95 -6.33
C LEU A 9 -19.75 -46.79 -7.32
N LEU A 10 -20.47 -45.72 -7.08
CA LEU A 10 -20.14 -44.43 -7.67
C LEU A 10 -18.81 -43.95 -7.07
N TYR A 11 -17.72 -44.14 -7.80
CA TYR A 11 -16.47 -43.46 -7.54
C TYR A 11 -16.69 -41.97 -7.84
N PHE A 12 -17.00 -41.21 -6.79
CA PHE A 12 -16.78 -39.76 -6.84
C PHE A 12 -15.25 -39.57 -6.91
N HIS A 13 -14.73 -39.33 -8.08
CA HIS A 13 -13.43 -38.67 -8.22
C HIS A 13 -13.63 -37.29 -7.58
N ASN A 14 -13.14 -37.13 -6.37
CA ASN A 14 -12.86 -35.81 -5.81
C ASN A 14 -11.76 -35.22 -6.68
N GLY A 15 -12.13 -34.48 -7.73
CA GLY A 15 -11.20 -33.65 -8.46
C GLY A 15 -10.64 -32.63 -7.45
N GLU A 16 -9.37 -32.74 -7.11
CA GLU A 16 -8.70 -31.75 -6.29
C GLU A 16 -8.90 -30.39 -6.96
N SER A 17 -9.36 -29.43 -6.17
CA SER A 17 -9.51 -28.05 -6.61
C SER A 17 -8.16 -27.56 -7.14
N LYS A 18 -8.12 -27.07 -8.38
CA LYS A 18 -6.91 -26.50 -8.98
C LYS A 18 -6.71 -25.03 -8.60
N LEU A 19 -7.56 -24.49 -7.74
CA LEU A 19 -7.49 -23.11 -7.26
C LEU A 19 -6.18 -22.87 -6.49
N TRP A 20 -5.71 -21.64 -6.56
CA TRP A 20 -4.60 -21.19 -5.74
C TRP A 20 -5.01 -21.15 -4.27
N ASN A 21 -4.27 -21.87 -3.45
CA ASN A 21 -4.57 -22.03 -2.03
C ASN A 21 -4.70 -20.67 -1.34
N LYS A 22 -5.78 -20.47 -0.59
CA LYS A 22 -6.13 -19.20 0.08
C LYS A 22 -6.23 -17.99 -0.85
N GLY A 23 -6.40 -18.20 -2.16
CA GLY A 23 -6.37 -17.10 -3.11
C GLY A 23 -5.03 -16.39 -3.22
N VAL A 24 -3.92 -17.09 -2.95
CA VAL A 24 -2.56 -16.53 -3.00
C VAL A 24 -1.79 -17.17 -4.15
N VAL A 25 -1.26 -16.33 -5.04
CA VAL A 25 -0.40 -16.70 -6.17
C VAL A 25 1.03 -16.25 -5.88
N HIS A 26 1.89 -17.21 -5.55
CA HIS A 26 3.33 -16.94 -5.50
C HIS A 26 3.89 -16.93 -6.92
N TYR A 27 4.58 -15.86 -7.33
CA TYR A 27 5.15 -15.78 -8.68
C TYR A 27 6.63 -15.43 -8.64
N ALA A 28 7.36 -15.91 -9.65
CA ALA A 28 8.76 -15.58 -9.87
C ALA A 28 8.98 -15.16 -11.33
N ILE A 29 9.75 -14.10 -11.56
CA ILE A 29 10.08 -13.58 -12.89
C ILE A 29 11.50 -13.97 -13.25
N ASN A 30 11.69 -14.55 -14.44
CA ASN A 30 13.02 -14.82 -14.97
C ASN A 30 13.68 -13.52 -15.46
N LYS A 31 14.58 -12.98 -14.67
CA LYS A 31 15.30 -11.73 -14.95
C LYS A 31 16.19 -11.78 -16.21
N LYS A 32 16.46 -12.97 -16.78
CA LYS A 32 17.23 -13.10 -18.02
C LYS A 32 16.37 -12.89 -19.26
N ASP A 33 15.06 -13.10 -19.14
CA ASP A 33 14.13 -13.03 -20.27
C ASP A 33 13.48 -11.65 -20.40
N TYR A 34 13.44 -10.88 -19.32
CA TYR A 34 12.80 -9.55 -19.26
C TYR A 34 13.77 -8.51 -18.73
N ASP A 35 13.88 -7.39 -19.41
CA ASP A 35 14.62 -6.22 -18.93
C ASP A 35 13.92 -5.58 -17.71
N PRO A 36 14.59 -4.70 -16.95
CA PRO A 36 14.03 -4.11 -15.75
C PRO A 36 12.70 -3.38 -15.95
N HIS A 37 12.53 -2.70 -17.10
CA HIS A 37 11.28 -2.00 -17.41
C HIS A 37 10.13 -2.98 -17.67
N SER A 38 10.39 -4.04 -18.41
CA SER A 38 9.41 -5.13 -18.63
C SER A 38 9.01 -5.80 -17.32
N GLN A 39 9.96 -6.03 -16.42
CA GLN A 39 9.68 -6.57 -15.08
C GLN A 39 8.78 -5.64 -14.27
N GLU A 40 9.02 -4.33 -14.33
CA GLU A 40 8.22 -3.32 -13.64
C GLU A 40 6.77 -3.30 -14.17
N ILE A 41 6.57 -3.34 -15.49
CA ILE A 41 5.23 -3.42 -16.08
C ILE A 41 4.50 -4.69 -15.59
N ILE A 42 5.18 -5.82 -15.54
CA ILE A 42 4.59 -7.07 -15.04
C ILE A 42 4.17 -6.92 -13.57
N VAL A 43 5.06 -6.43 -12.71
CA VAL A 43 4.79 -6.26 -11.27
C VAL A 43 3.66 -5.27 -11.02
N SER A 44 3.72 -4.09 -11.66
CA SER A 44 2.68 -3.08 -11.51
C SER A 44 1.31 -3.56 -11.98
N THR A 45 1.27 -4.40 -13.04
CA THR A 45 0.02 -4.99 -13.50
C THR A 45 -0.58 -5.94 -12.46
N PHE A 46 0.23 -6.78 -11.80
CA PHE A 46 -0.26 -7.61 -10.70
C PHE A 46 -0.84 -6.78 -9.57
N GLU A 47 -0.18 -5.68 -9.20
CA GLU A 47 -0.66 -4.76 -8.16
C GLU A 47 -2.00 -4.08 -8.54
N HIS A 48 -2.21 -3.77 -9.83
CA HIS A 48 -3.50 -3.23 -10.30
C HIS A 48 -4.59 -4.30 -10.27
N VAL A 49 -4.29 -5.51 -10.76
CA VAL A 49 -5.24 -6.64 -10.74
C VAL A 49 -5.67 -6.98 -9.30
N GLU A 50 -4.75 -6.97 -8.34
CA GLU A 50 -5.05 -7.21 -6.91
C GLU A 50 -6.05 -6.22 -6.30
N LYS A 51 -6.16 -5.02 -6.84
CA LYS A 51 -7.13 -4.02 -6.35
C LYS A 51 -8.55 -4.35 -6.80
N GLU A 52 -8.68 -5.09 -7.89
CA GLU A 52 -9.98 -5.37 -8.50
C GLU A 52 -10.53 -6.76 -8.13
N ILE A 53 -9.67 -7.71 -7.74
CA ILE A 53 -10.07 -9.07 -7.36
C ILE A 53 -9.56 -9.46 -5.98
N CYS A 54 -10.15 -10.49 -5.38
CA CYS A 54 -9.75 -10.96 -4.04
C CYS A 54 -8.44 -11.75 -4.02
N VAL A 55 -7.96 -12.21 -5.18
CA VAL A 55 -6.71 -12.97 -5.31
C VAL A 55 -5.50 -12.05 -5.12
N LYS A 56 -4.48 -12.52 -4.40
CA LYS A 56 -3.25 -11.79 -4.09
C LYS A 56 -2.03 -12.40 -4.76
N PHE A 57 -1.08 -11.57 -5.18
CA PHE A 57 0.12 -11.98 -5.89
C PHE A 57 1.38 -11.62 -5.11
N PHE A 58 2.26 -12.60 -4.88
CA PHE A 58 3.50 -12.42 -4.13
C PHE A 58 4.72 -12.73 -4.98
N ASN A 59 5.57 -11.74 -5.17
CA ASN A 59 6.85 -11.94 -5.86
C ASN A 59 7.81 -12.72 -4.97
N THR A 60 8.29 -13.86 -5.44
CA THR A 60 9.20 -14.75 -4.72
C THR A 60 10.53 -14.88 -5.46
N PRO A 61 11.65 -15.06 -4.75
CA PRO A 61 12.92 -15.31 -5.40
C PRO A 61 12.90 -16.66 -6.14
N LEU A 62 13.70 -16.79 -7.21
CA LEU A 62 13.77 -17.99 -8.05
C LEU A 62 14.20 -19.27 -7.30
N ASN A 63 14.84 -19.13 -6.15
CA ASN A 63 15.25 -20.24 -5.29
C ASN A 63 14.24 -20.57 -4.18
N TYR A 64 13.04 -19.99 -4.25
CA TYR A 64 11.96 -20.30 -3.32
C TYR A 64 11.55 -21.75 -3.51
N SER A 65 11.62 -22.57 -2.45
CA SER A 65 11.06 -23.90 -2.44
C SER A 65 9.67 -23.83 -1.79
N ALA A 66 8.66 -24.09 -2.60
CA ALA A 66 7.29 -24.17 -2.13
C ALA A 66 7.16 -25.25 -1.03
N SER A 67 6.42 -24.95 0.04
CA SER A 67 6.02 -25.98 1.00
C SER A 67 5.14 -27.03 0.31
N ASN A 68 5.08 -28.25 0.87
CA ASN A 68 4.29 -29.35 0.30
C ASN A 68 2.85 -28.88 0.01
N ASN A 69 2.47 -28.79 -1.26
CA ASN A 69 1.20 -28.37 -1.85
C ASN A 69 1.07 -26.89 -2.31
N GLU A 70 2.11 -26.08 -2.24
CA GLU A 70 2.06 -24.74 -2.84
C GLU A 70 2.54 -24.77 -4.30
N LYS A 71 1.85 -24.03 -5.16
CA LYS A 71 2.24 -23.83 -6.57
C LYS A 71 2.95 -22.50 -6.74
N ILE A 72 3.84 -22.43 -7.70
CA ILE A 72 4.54 -21.19 -8.07
C ILE A 72 4.20 -20.87 -9.52
N LEU A 73 3.81 -19.62 -9.78
CA LEU A 73 3.65 -19.09 -11.12
C LEU A 73 5.02 -18.63 -11.62
N TYR A 74 5.52 -19.26 -12.70
CA TYR A 74 6.81 -18.92 -13.27
C TYR A 74 6.65 -18.12 -14.54
N ILE A 75 7.13 -16.89 -14.52
CA ILE A 75 7.03 -15.95 -15.63
C ILE A 75 8.37 -15.92 -16.37
N ALA A 76 8.39 -16.51 -17.56
CA ALA A 76 9.59 -16.64 -18.37
C ALA A 76 9.24 -16.59 -19.88
N ASN A 77 10.21 -16.25 -20.72
CA ASN A 77 10.09 -16.29 -22.17
C ASN A 77 11.37 -16.87 -22.79
N PRO A 78 11.70 -18.15 -22.52
CA PRO A 78 12.97 -18.76 -22.95
C PRO A 78 13.08 -18.81 -24.46
N ASP A 79 11.98 -18.96 -25.17
CA ASP A 79 11.93 -19.01 -26.65
C ASP A 79 11.96 -17.62 -27.29
N LYS A 80 12.03 -16.55 -26.52
CA LYS A 80 11.98 -15.16 -27.00
C LYS A 80 10.80 -14.87 -27.90
N ARG A 81 9.64 -15.43 -27.56
CA ARG A 81 8.41 -15.27 -28.34
C ARG A 81 8.00 -13.81 -28.38
N LYS A 82 7.51 -13.37 -29.53
CA LYS A 82 6.97 -12.01 -29.69
C LYS A 82 5.47 -11.95 -29.39
N ASN A 83 4.72 -12.99 -29.73
CA ASN A 83 3.27 -13.04 -29.62
C ASN A 83 2.85 -13.47 -28.20
N CYS A 84 1.62 -13.11 -27.81
CA CYS A 84 1.02 -13.58 -26.58
C CYS A 84 0.85 -15.11 -26.60
N PRO A 85 0.98 -15.76 -25.43
CA PRO A 85 0.86 -17.21 -25.37
C PRO A 85 -0.57 -17.67 -25.69
N PRO A 86 -0.75 -18.91 -26.15
CA PRO A 86 -2.06 -19.54 -26.19
C PRO A 86 -2.55 -19.83 -24.75
N GLU A 87 -3.84 -19.85 -24.58
CA GLU A 87 -4.59 -19.94 -23.30
C GLU A 87 -4.50 -21.34 -22.62
N HIS A 88 -3.35 -21.97 -22.59
CA HIS A 88 -3.22 -23.28 -21.95
C HIS A 88 -2.20 -23.26 -20.82
N TYR A 89 -2.70 -23.49 -19.60
CA TYR A 89 -1.90 -23.55 -18.37
C TYR A 89 -1.96 -24.96 -17.79
N ASP A 90 -0.79 -25.53 -17.47
CA ASP A 90 -0.69 -26.81 -16.78
C ASP A 90 -0.67 -26.60 -15.24
N TYR A 91 -1.69 -27.10 -14.58
CA TYR A 91 -1.84 -27.05 -13.12
C TYR A 91 -1.52 -28.37 -12.41
N GLU A 92 -1.01 -29.39 -13.12
CA GLU A 92 -0.71 -30.69 -12.51
C GLU A 92 0.61 -30.68 -11.74
N GLY A 93 1.54 -29.79 -12.14
CA GLY A 93 2.82 -29.62 -11.48
C GLY A 93 2.82 -28.62 -10.32
N SER A 94 3.96 -28.52 -9.63
CA SER A 94 4.23 -27.51 -8.62
C SER A 94 4.58 -26.14 -9.22
N VAL A 95 4.82 -26.07 -10.51
CA VAL A 95 5.13 -24.85 -11.25
C VAL A 95 4.13 -24.69 -12.38
N VAL A 96 3.54 -23.51 -12.47
CA VAL A 96 2.65 -23.10 -13.57
C VAL A 96 3.41 -22.09 -14.41
N ASP A 97 3.70 -22.45 -15.66
CA ASP A 97 4.41 -21.57 -16.58
C ASP A 97 3.47 -20.52 -17.19
N MET A 98 3.86 -19.25 -17.09
CA MET A 98 3.15 -18.13 -17.73
C MET A 98 4.12 -17.36 -18.63
N PRO A 99 4.29 -17.78 -19.90
CA PRO A 99 5.15 -17.07 -20.85
C PRO A 99 4.47 -15.79 -21.33
N ILE A 100 5.16 -14.64 -21.22
CA ILE A 100 4.67 -13.36 -21.75
C ILE A 100 5.53 -12.96 -22.94
N GLY A 101 4.92 -12.87 -24.13
CA GLY A 101 5.62 -12.45 -25.34
C GLY A 101 5.89 -10.93 -25.34
N TYR A 102 6.96 -10.51 -26.03
CA TYR A 102 7.40 -9.11 -26.00
C TYR A 102 6.40 -8.08 -26.55
N LYS A 103 5.45 -8.50 -27.40
CA LYS A 103 4.37 -7.61 -27.87
C LYS A 103 3.25 -7.42 -26.83
N CYS A 104 3.22 -8.24 -25.80
CA CYS A 104 2.18 -8.25 -24.76
C CYS A 104 2.66 -7.63 -23.45
N LEU A 105 3.80 -6.96 -23.47
CA LEU A 105 4.35 -6.24 -22.32
C LEU A 105 3.70 -4.86 -22.18
N ASN A 106 2.39 -4.87 -21.96
CA ASN A 106 1.58 -3.71 -21.59
C ASN A 106 0.53 -4.13 -20.54
N ILE A 107 -0.02 -3.21 -19.82
CA ILE A 107 -0.92 -3.47 -18.68
C ILE A 107 -2.16 -4.26 -19.11
N GLU A 108 -2.78 -3.92 -20.23
CA GLU A 108 -4.02 -4.53 -20.69
C GLU A 108 -3.82 -6.01 -21.11
N ASP A 109 -2.79 -6.30 -21.89
CA ASP A 109 -2.49 -7.66 -22.32
C ASP A 109 -2.04 -8.55 -21.16
N ILE A 110 -1.22 -8.02 -20.24
CA ILE A 110 -0.78 -8.77 -19.05
C ILE A 110 -1.96 -9.04 -18.14
N ALA A 111 -2.84 -8.06 -17.90
CA ALA A 111 -4.04 -8.25 -17.09
C ALA A 111 -4.94 -9.35 -17.68
N ARG A 112 -5.13 -9.35 -19.01
CA ARG A 112 -5.86 -10.42 -19.71
C ARG A 112 -5.21 -11.78 -19.50
N ILE A 113 -3.89 -11.90 -19.65
CA ILE A 113 -3.14 -13.16 -19.43
C ILE A 113 -3.32 -13.65 -17.98
N ILE A 114 -3.29 -12.74 -17.00
CA ILE A 114 -3.53 -13.06 -15.57
C ILE A 114 -4.96 -13.59 -15.37
N VAL A 115 -5.95 -12.93 -15.96
CA VAL A 115 -7.36 -13.36 -15.90
C VAL A 115 -7.53 -14.75 -16.53
N ASP A 116 -6.96 -14.99 -17.70
CA ASP A 116 -7.02 -16.28 -18.38
C ASP A 116 -6.37 -17.39 -17.57
N MET A 117 -5.23 -17.09 -16.94
CA MET A 117 -4.55 -17.99 -16.00
C MET A 117 -5.43 -18.34 -14.81
N LEU A 118 -6.05 -17.36 -14.16
CA LEU A 118 -6.96 -17.61 -13.04
C LEU A 118 -8.22 -18.37 -13.47
N ARG A 119 -8.79 -18.05 -14.64
CA ARG A 119 -9.92 -18.80 -15.20
C ARG A 119 -9.57 -20.25 -15.51
N ALA A 120 -8.37 -20.51 -16.00
CA ALA A 120 -7.90 -21.87 -16.26
C ALA A 120 -7.79 -22.71 -14.97
N SER A 121 -7.47 -22.10 -13.82
CA SER A 121 -7.47 -22.77 -12.53
C SER A 121 -8.86 -23.17 -12.04
N ILE A 122 -9.90 -22.45 -12.47
CA ILE A 122 -11.30 -22.66 -12.09
C ILE A 122 -11.98 -23.73 -12.99
N ARG A 123 -11.58 -23.84 -14.24
CA ARG A 123 -12.24 -24.71 -15.21
C ARG A 123 -12.07 -26.20 -14.86
N GLN A 124 -13.19 -26.86 -14.53
CA GLN A 124 -13.36 -28.28 -14.82
C GLN A 124 -13.47 -28.47 -16.34
N PRO A 125 -13.10 -29.65 -16.90
CA PRO A 125 -13.12 -29.88 -18.35
C PRO A 125 -14.57 -29.86 -18.85
N VAL A 126 -15.07 -28.70 -19.29
CA VAL A 126 -16.32 -28.55 -20.01
C VAL A 126 -15.98 -28.60 -21.49
N LYS A 127 -16.67 -29.49 -22.24
CA LYS A 127 -16.59 -29.56 -23.71
C LYS A 127 -16.87 -28.18 -24.30
N PRO A 128 -16.10 -27.73 -25.29
CA PRO A 128 -16.27 -26.40 -25.89
C PRO A 128 -17.65 -26.35 -26.57
N ASN A 129 -18.51 -25.48 -26.05
CA ASN A 129 -19.78 -25.14 -26.69
C ASN A 129 -19.49 -24.01 -27.68
N SER A 130 -19.82 -24.21 -28.95
CA SER A 130 -19.50 -23.31 -30.06
C SER A 130 -20.13 -21.90 -30.00
N ASN A 131 -20.83 -21.56 -28.93
CA ASN A 131 -21.48 -20.26 -28.75
C ASN A 131 -20.68 -19.23 -27.95
N ASP A 132 -19.54 -19.61 -27.35
CA ASP A 132 -18.72 -18.69 -26.58
C ASP A 132 -17.86 -17.74 -27.44
N LEU A 133 -17.62 -18.11 -28.71
CA LEU A 133 -16.89 -17.27 -29.65
C LEU A 133 -17.65 -15.99 -30.09
N LEU A 134 -18.96 -15.96 -29.95
CA LEU A 134 -19.79 -14.81 -30.34
C LEU A 134 -19.94 -13.77 -29.22
N ARG A 135 -19.67 -14.11 -27.97
CA ARG A 135 -19.74 -13.17 -26.83
C ARG A 135 -18.57 -12.20 -26.76
N THR A 136 -17.40 -12.59 -27.25
CA THR A 136 -16.17 -11.75 -27.24
C THR A 136 -16.26 -10.53 -28.15
N PHE A 137 -17.19 -10.49 -29.12
CA PHE A 137 -17.35 -9.37 -30.04
C PHE A 137 -18.43 -8.35 -29.66
N GLN A 138 -19.25 -8.60 -28.66
CA GLN A 138 -20.35 -7.70 -28.27
C GLN A 138 -20.07 -6.79 -27.07
N GLU A 139 -18.97 -6.99 -26.32
CA GLU A 139 -18.63 -6.18 -25.14
C GLU A 139 -17.74 -4.95 -25.43
N GLN A 140 -17.47 -4.65 -26.71
CA GLN A 140 -16.60 -3.49 -27.10
C GLN A 140 -17.32 -2.14 -27.14
N ASN A 141 -18.57 -2.01 -26.71
CA ASN A 141 -19.35 -0.77 -26.80
C ASN A 141 -20.02 -0.36 -25.48
N GLU A 142 -19.32 -0.40 -24.35
CA GLU A 142 -19.72 0.39 -23.21
C GLU A 142 -18.65 1.44 -22.91
N ASN A 143 -18.86 2.63 -23.46
CA ASN A 143 -18.18 3.86 -23.06
C ASN A 143 -18.55 4.18 -21.60
N SER A 144 -17.78 3.60 -20.67
CA SER A 144 -17.74 4.05 -19.29
C SER A 144 -16.27 4.31 -18.98
N TYR A 145 -15.92 5.53 -18.63
CA TYR A 145 -14.64 5.91 -18.04
C TYR A 145 -14.49 5.21 -16.68
N SER A 146 -14.19 3.93 -16.70
CA SER A 146 -13.83 3.14 -15.52
C SER A 146 -12.32 2.93 -15.57
N GLU A 147 -11.61 3.37 -14.54
CA GLU A 147 -10.17 3.13 -14.33
C GLU A 147 -9.85 1.62 -14.11
N THR A 148 -10.79 0.74 -14.39
CA THR A 148 -10.65 -0.70 -14.18
C THR A 148 -10.01 -1.36 -15.39
N ILE A 149 -8.95 -2.18 -15.15
CA ILE A 149 -8.22 -2.91 -16.19
C ILE A 149 -8.82 -4.31 -16.46
N ILE A 150 -9.75 -4.78 -15.61
CA ILE A 150 -10.44 -6.05 -15.73
C ILE A 150 -11.92 -5.81 -15.98
N SER A 151 -12.52 -6.58 -16.91
CA SER A 151 -13.96 -6.49 -17.14
C SER A 151 -14.79 -6.83 -15.89
N ALA A 152 -15.95 -6.19 -15.71
CA ALA A 152 -16.84 -6.48 -14.57
C ALA A 152 -17.27 -7.96 -14.53
N SER A 153 -17.43 -8.59 -15.71
CA SER A 153 -17.75 -10.00 -15.84
C SER A 153 -16.64 -10.89 -15.31
N ASP A 154 -15.37 -10.62 -15.68
CA ASP A 154 -14.22 -11.38 -15.22
C ASP A 154 -13.98 -11.24 -13.72
N ARG A 155 -14.07 -10.01 -13.21
CA ARG A 155 -13.96 -9.70 -11.79
C ARG A 155 -14.99 -10.47 -10.97
N ASN A 156 -16.26 -10.41 -11.36
CA ASN A 156 -17.33 -11.12 -10.68
C ASN A 156 -17.14 -12.64 -10.75
N PHE A 157 -16.72 -13.15 -11.90
CA PHE A 157 -16.47 -14.58 -12.08
C PHE A 157 -15.34 -15.06 -11.16
N ILE A 158 -14.18 -14.39 -11.16
CA ILE A 158 -13.03 -14.76 -10.32
C ILE A 158 -13.39 -14.64 -8.84
N ASN A 159 -13.97 -13.52 -8.39
CA ASN A 159 -14.32 -13.30 -7.00
C ASN A 159 -15.35 -14.30 -6.48
N ALA A 160 -16.31 -14.72 -7.32
CA ALA A 160 -17.31 -15.73 -6.94
C ALA A 160 -16.67 -17.12 -6.71
N HIS A 161 -15.73 -17.53 -7.57
CA HIS A 161 -15.10 -18.85 -7.48
C HIS A 161 -14.00 -18.92 -6.42
N TYR A 162 -13.27 -17.82 -6.23
CA TYR A 162 -12.23 -17.72 -5.21
C TYR A 162 -12.75 -17.28 -3.84
N HIS A 163 -14.05 -17.01 -3.68
CA HIS A 163 -14.62 -16.48 -2.44
C HIS A 163 -14.17 -17.26 -1.21
N ASN A 164 -14.31 -18.59 -1.23
CA ASN A 164 -13.96 -19.45 -0.10
C ASN A 164 -12.46 -19.45 0.20
N GLU A 165 -11.61 -19.34 -0.81
CA GLU A 165 -10.16 -19.23 -0.66
C GLU A 165 -9.78 -17.86 -0.09
N CYS A 166 -10.35 -16.79 -0.62
CA CYS A 166 -10.09 -15.42 -0.18
C CYS A 166 -10.56 -15.16 1.26
N VAL A 167 -11.69 -15.74 1.68
CA VAL A 167 -12.18 -15.63 3.07
C VAL A 167 -11.20 -16.24 4.06
N GLN A 168 -10.46 -17.29 3.68
CA GLN A 168 -9.43 -17.86 4.53
C GLN A 168 -8.25 -16.91 4.76
N LEU A 169 -7.99 -15.99 3.82
CA LEU A 169 -7.01 -14.92 4.00
C LEU A 169 -7.47 -13.89 5.04
N VAL A 170 -8.77 -13.56 5.03
CA VAL A 170 -9.35 -12.53 5.92
C VAL A 170 -9.51 -13.05 7.35
N GLN A 171 -9.68 -14.35 7.55
CA GLN A 171 -9.83 -14.96 8.87
C GLN A 171 -8.52 -15.08 9.67
N LYS A 172 -7.37 -14.97 9.02
CA LYS A 172 -6.11 -14.67 9.71
C LYS A 172 -5.85 -13.17 9.56
N PRO A 173 -5.47 -12.45 10.63
CA PRO A 173 -4.94 -11.12 10.45
C PRO A 173 -3.89 -11.24 9.34
N VAL A 174 -4.07 -10.47 8.26
CA VAL A 174 -3.18 -10.50 7.10
C VAL A 174 -1.79 -10.22 7.67
N ASP A 175 -0.95 -11.24 7.73
CA ASP A 175 0.47 -11.03 7.93
C ASP A 175 0.91 -10.19 6.74
N THR A 176 0.89 -8.88 6.99
CA THR A 176 1.23 -7.89 5.99
C THR A 176 2.63 -8.22 5.51
N ARG A 177 2.70 -8.60 4.28
CA ARG A 177 3.85 -8.79 3.39
C ARG A 177 5.19 -8.40 3.99
N ARG A 178 5.71 -9.22 4.87
CA ARG A 178 7.09 -9.14 5.32
C ARG A 178 7.73 -10.47 5.05
N SER A 179 8.57 -10.45 4.06
CA SER A 179 9.30 -11.63 3.63
C SER A 179 10.27 -12.19 4.69
N ASN A 180 10.37 -11.61 5.89
CA ASN A 180 11.22 -12.09 6.98
C ASN A 180 10.97 -11.42 8.33
N GLY A 181 9.83 -10.82 8.62
CA GLY A 181 9.67 -10.15 9.92
C GLY A 181 8.35 -10.48 10.60
N GLY A 182 8.39 -10.86 11.87
CA GLY A 182 7.21 -11.01 12.72
C GLY A 182 6.32 -9.75 12.71
N THR A 183 5.09 -9.87 13.24
CA THR A 183 4.17 -8.73 13.43
C THR A 183 4.84 -7.59 14.18
N LEU A 184 4.60 -6.35 13.74
CA LEU A 184 5.08 -5.18 14.48
C LEU A 184 4.34 -5.07 15.80
N GLU A 185 5.06 -4.67 16.82
CA GLU A 185 4.54 -4.51 18.16
C GLU A 185 4.96 -3.15 18.75
N VAL A 186 4.11 -2.64 19.64
CA VAL A 186 4.44 -1.48 20.46
C VAL A 186 5.21 -1.97 21.67
N THR A 187 6.50 -1.72 21.68
CA THR A 187 7.40 -2.10 22.79
C THR A 187 7.28 -1.16 23.98
N ALA A 188 7.80 -1.56 25.15
CA ALA A 188 7.84 -0.69 26.33
C ALA A 188 8.64 0.61 26.08
N ASP A 189 9.64 0.58 25.20
CA ASP A 189 10.41 1.78 24.82
C ASP A 189 9.57 2.72 23.95
N ASN A 190 8.78 2.17 23.00
CA ASN A 190 7.80 2.95 22.25
C ASN A 190 6.77 3.59 23.18
N GLU A 191 6.19 2.84 24.14
CA GLU A 191 5.21 3.38 25.09
C GLU A 191 5.79 4.54 25.91
N ARG A 192 7.04 4.42 26.34
CA ARG A 192 7.75 5.50 27.06
C ARG A 192 7.98 6.72 26.18
N TYR A 193 8.39 6.49 24.92
CA TYR A 193 8.62 7.56 23.95
C TYR A 193 7.33 8.32 23.60
N TYR A 194 6.23 7.60 23.41
CA TYR A 194 4.94 8.16 22.99
C TYR A 194 4.02 8.59 24.14
N LYS A 195 4.41 8.39 25.41
CA LYS A 195 3.57 8.59 26.60
C LYS A 195 2.73 9.88 26.61
N ASN A 196 3.30 10.99 26.11
CA ASN A 196 2.64 12.31 26.09
C ASN A 196 2.65 12.92 24.68
N LYS A 197 2.82 12.12 23.64
CA LYS A 197 2.93 12.58 22.25
C LYS A 197 1.75 12.15 21.38
N LEU A 198 0.89 11.28 21.89
CA LEU A 198 -0.32 10.86 21.17
C LEU A 198 -1.51 11.69 21.64
N TRP A 199 -2.38 12.05 20.70
CA TRP A 199 -3.61 12.76 21.00
C TRP A 199 -4.52 11.91 21.87
N PRO A 200 -5.01 12.47 23.01
CA PRO A 200 -5.87 11.72 23.93
C PRO A 200 -7.11 11.17 23.22
N LEU A 201 -7.47 9.93 23.53
CA LEU A 201 -8.59 9.20 22.92
C LEU A 201 -8.53 9.06 21.38
N GLY A 202 -7.43 9.43 20.76
CA GLY A 202 -7.30 9.49 19.30
C GLY A 202 -8.19 10.57 18.68
N ILE A 203 -8.53 11.62 19.41
CA ILE A 203 -9.36 12.73 18.92
C ILE A 203 -8.50 13.99 18.80
N VAL A 204 -8.50 14.59 17.62
CA VAL A 204 -7.86 15.88 17.32
C VAL A 204 -8.97 16.90 17.11
N MET A 205 -9.20 17.77 18.09
CA MET A 205 -10.10 18.92 17.91
C MET A 205 -9.34 19.99 17.13
N TYR A 206 -9.92 20.50 16.06
CA TYR A 206 -9.25 21.48 15.20
C TYR A 206 -10.19 22.57 14.71
N GLY A 207 -9.63 23.72 14.36
CA GLY A 207 -10.32 24.84 13.73
C GLY A 207 -9.36 25.72 12.96
N ALA A 208 -9.89 26.77 12.35
CA ALA A 208 -9.11 27.75 11.61
C ALA A 208 -9.65 29.16 11.85
N ASP A 209 -8.83 30.17 11.56
CA ASP A 209 -9.29 31.55 11.51
C ASP A 209 -10.45 31.68 10.52
N ASN A 210 -11.49 32.47 10.85
CA ASN A 210 -12.69 32.65 10.02
C ASN A 210 -12.38 32.97 8.55
N ASN A 211 -11.30 33.71 8.29
CA ASN A 211 -10.87 34.07 6.93
C ASN A 211 -10.28 32.89 6.16
N LEU A 212 -9.87 31.83 6.86
CA LEU A 212 -9.22 30.65 6.30
C LEU A 212 -10.17 29.47 6.13
N GLU A 213 -11.28 29.44 6.86
CA GLU A 213 -12.23 28.29 6.87
C GLU A 213 -12.74 27.92 5.49
N HIS A 214 -12.88 28.87 4.58
CA HIS A 214 -13.36 28.65 3.22
C HIS A 214 -12.24 28.72 2.18
N SER A 215 -10.97 28.73 2.61
CA SER A 215 -9.85 28.75 1.69
C SER A 215 -9.60 27.39 1.06
N PRO A 216 -9.12 27.32 -0.20
CA PRO A 216 -8.72 26.07 -0.84
C PRO A 216 -7.63 25.33 -0.04
N ASP A 217 -6.75 26.06 0.62
CA ASP A 217 -5.65 25.50 1.42
C ASP A 217 -6.18 24.76 2.63
N PHE A 218 -7.16 25.33 3.34
CA PHE A 218 -7.79 24.63 4.46
C PHE A 218 -8.61 23.42 4.01
N ALA A 219 -9.28 23.52 2.87
CA ALA A 219 -9.97 22.37 2.28
C ALA A 219 -9.01 21.22 1.95
N ASN A 220 -7.78 21.50 1.48
CA ASN A 220 -6.74 20.50 1.26
C ASN A 220 -6.33 19.82 2.57
N VAL A 221 -6.21 20.56 3.68
CA VAL A 221 -5.91 20.01 5.00
C VAL A 221 -7.04 19.09 5.46
N GLN A 222 -8.30 19.50 5.32
CA GLN A 222 -9.47 18.69 5.67
C GLN A 222 -9.56 17.41 4.82
N HIS A 223 -9.24 17.51 3.53
CA HIS A 223 -9.17 16.33 2.67
C HIS A 223 -8.10 15.34 3.15
N ALA A 224 -6.91 15.81 3.49
CA ALA A 224 -5.86 14.96 4.03
C ALA A 224 -6.24 14.35 5.40
N MET A 225 -6.97 15.07 6.26
CA MET A 225 -7.55 14.52 7.49
C MET A 225 -8.51 13.38 7.21
N THR A 226 -9.39 13.53 6.21
CA THR A 226 -10.34 12.47 5.79
C THR A 226 -9.60 11.20 5.34
N ILE A 227 -8.49 11.31 4.61
CA ILE A 227 -7.67 10.14 4.23
C ILE A 227 -7.16 9.39 5.47
N ILE A 228 -6.72 10.11 6.49
CA ILE A 228 -6.25 9.52 7.76
C ILE A 228 -7.41 8.84 8.51
N GLU A 229 -8.58 9.49 8.59
CA GLU A 229 -9.77 8.94 9.25
C GLU A 229 -10.26 7.65 8.61
N LEU A 230 -10.27 7.59 7.27
CA LEU A 230 -10.66 6.38 6.53
C LEU A 230 -9.72 5.20 6.74
N SER A 231 -8.48 5.47 7.14
CA SER A 231 -7.41 4.47 7.27
C SER A 231 -7.09 4.12 8.72
N SER A 232 -7.65 4.82 9.70
CA SER A 232 -7.28 4.67 11.12
C SER A 232 -8.46 4.90 12.06
N CYS A 233 -8.22 4.69 13.34
CA CYS A 233 -9.19 5.02 14.39
C CYS A 233 -9.11 6.48 14.87
N VAL A 234 -8.18 7.28 14.35
CA VAL A 234 -8.05 8.71 14.68
C VAL A 234 -9.24 9.47 14.12
N VAL A 235 -9.73 10.46 14.86
CA VAL A 235 -10.87 11.31 14.46
C VAL A 235 -10.44 12.78 14.54
N PHE A 236 -10.76 13.53 13.52
CA PHE A 236 -10.60 14.99 13.49
C PHE A 236 -11.97 15.64 13.70
N GLN A 237 -12.11 16.38 14.79
CA GLN A 237 -13.36 17.06 15.13
C GLN A 237 -13.23 18.57 14.91
N HIS A 238 -13.96 19.08 13.92
CA HIS A 238 -13.98 20.50 13.61
C HIS A 238 -14.70 21.31 14.67
N ILE A 239 -14.11 22.43 15.07
CA ILE A 239 -14.66 23.40 16.02
C ILE A 239 -14.70 24.76 15.35
N THR A 240 -15.86 25.38 15.32
CA THR A 240 -16.03 26.71 14.75
C THR A 240 -15.66 27.79 15.76
N GLU A 241 -15.08 28.89 15.31
CA GLU A 241 -14.77 30.03 16.15
C GLU A 241 -16.06 30.59 16.81
N GLY A 242 -16.02 30.76 18.12
CA GLY A 242 -17.16 31.27 18.89
C GLY A 242 -18.08 30.19 19.52
N GLU A 243 -17.79 28.91 19.37
CA GLU A 243 -18.50 27.86 20.10
C GLU A 243 -18.32 28.04 21.62
N PRO A 244 -19.39 27.79 22.41
CA PRO A 244 -19.36 28.02 23.87
C PRO A 244 -18.45 27.07 24.64
N LEU A 245 -18.12 25.92 24.07
CA LEU A 245 -17.21 24.90 24.62
C LEU A 245 -15.86 24.99 23.92
N GLN A 246 -14.92 25.68 24.57
CA GLN A 246 -13.54 25.64 24.08
C GLN A 246 -12.85 24.39 24.64
N PRO A 247 -12.38 23.48 23.78
CA PRO A 247 -11.67 22.29 24.23
C PRO A 247 -10.34 22.68 24.90
N LYS A 248 -9.93 21.86 25.87
CA LYS A 248 -8.66 22.07 26.58
C LYS A 248 -7.44 21.98 25.69
N ASN A 249 -7.54 21.16 24.64
CA ASN A 249 -6.47 20.89 23.66
C ASN A 249 -7.03 21.12 22.26
N LEU A 250 -6.47 22.05 21.53
CA LEU A 250 -6.97 22.49 20.25
C LEU A 250 -5.82 22.67 19.25
N LEU A 251 -5.99 22.13 18.06
CA LEU A 251 -5.14 22.38 16.90
C LEU A 251 -5.77 23.52 16.09
N TRP A 252 -5.10 24.65 15.98
CA TRP A 252 -5.62 25.83 15.28
C TRP A 252 -4.78 26.18 14.07
N PHE A 253 -5.41 26.44 12.94
CA PHE A 253 -4.74 26.87 11.72
C PHE A 253 -4.97 28.39 11.54
N GLY A 254 -3.89 29.13 11.58
CA GLY A 254 -3.92 30.60 11.51
C GLY A 254 -3.08 31.20 10.42
N LEU A 255 -3.22 32.52 10.25
CA LEU A 255 -2.29 33.33 9.46
C LEU A 255 -0.99 33.60 10.20
N GLU A 256 -1.02 33.49 11.51
CA GLU A 256 0.11 33.58 12.44
C GLU A 256 0.17 32.29 13.24
N GLY A 257 1.36 31.84 13.61
CA GLY A 257 1.52 30.63 14.38
C GLY A 257 2.90 29.99 14.27
N GLU A 258 3.01 28.76 14.71
CA GLU A 258 4.25 27.99 14.64
C GLU A 258 4.56 27.61 13.19
N GLU A 259 5.80 27.86 12.75
CA GLU A 259 6.30 27.48 11.43
C GLU A 259 6.66 25.98 11.35
N VAL A 260 6.75 25.31 12.50
CA VAL A 260 7.09 23.89 12.58
C VAL A 260 6.09 23.17 13.47
N PRO A 261 5.23 22.32 12.92
CA PRO A 261 4.35 21.48 13.74
C PRO A 261 5.16 20.61 14.69
N ASN A 262 4.73 20.53 15.96
CA ASN A 262 5.33 19.62 16.91
C ASN A 262 5.24 18.18 16.42
N LEU A 263 6.19 17.35 16.85
CA LEU A 263 6.08 15.90 16.66
C LEU A 263 5.16 15.35 17.76
N GLY A 264 3.89 15.20 17.41
CA GLY A 264 2.84 14.69 18.27
C GLY A 264 2.13 15.75 19.13
N PHE A 265 1.31 15.24 20.01
CA PHE A 265 0.48 16.02 20.92
C PHE A 265 1.30 16.87 21.88
N ARG A 266 0.80 18.07 22.15
CA ARG A 266 1.23 18.95 23.23
C ARG A 266 -0.01 19.48 23.95
N GLU A 267 0.02 19.49 25.26
CA GLU A 267 -1.10 20.03 26.07
C GLU A 267 -1.32 21.53 25.79
N GLY A 268 -2.59 21.93 25.67
CA GLY A 268 -3.04 23.27 25.36
C GLY A 268 -3.32 23.52 23.88
N ASN A 269 -3.46 24.79 23.52
CA ASN A 269 -3.72 25.18 22.14
C ASN A 269 -2.41 25.24 21.35
N GLN A 270 -2.43 24.65 20.18
CA GLN A 270 -1.33 24.66 19.21
C GLN A 270 -1.80 25.42 17.98
N THR A 271 -1.25 26.59 17.73
CA THR A 271 -1.56 27.36 16.52
C THR A 271 -0.45 27.16 15.49
N ILE A 272 -0.82 26.64 14.33
CA ILE A 272 0.10 26.33 13.23
C ILE A 272 -0.25 27.25 12.05
N LEU A 273 0.78 27.75 11.40
CA LEU A 273 0.64 28.54 10.17
C LEU A 273 0.05 27.66 9.07
N LEU A 274 -1.11 28.01 8.51
CA LEU A 274 -1.76 27.19 7.47
C LEU A 274 -0.83 26.99 6.25
N SER A 275 -0.07 28.02 5.88
CA SER A 275 0.87 27.93 4.76
C SER A 275 1.94 26.86 4.93
N VAL A 276 2.35 26.55 6.15
CA VAL A 276 3.32 25.48 6.43
C VAL A 276 2.73 24.10 6.18
N MET A 277 1.41 23.96 6.35
CA MET A 277 0.73 22.69 6.10
C MET A 277 0.58 22.37 4.61
N VAL A 278 0.54 23.39 3.75
CA VAL A 278 0.17 23.23 2.34
C VAL A 278 1.33 23.54 1.40
N HIS A 279 2.13 24.55 1.72
CA HIS A 279 3.22 25.02 0.86
C HIS A 279 4.56 24.39 1.28
N GLY A 280 4.71 23.10 0.99
CA GLY A 280 5.98 22.40 1.19
C GLY A 280 6.96 22.60 0.03
N ALA A 281 7.93 21.69 -0.05
CA ALA A 281 8.86 21.67 -1.17
C ALA A 281 8.11 21.57 -2.52
N PRO A 282 8.52 22.30 -3.57
CA PRO A 282 7.89 22.20 -4.87
C PRO A 282 7.76 20.76 -5.36
N GLY A 283 6.57 20.37 -5.80
CA GLY A 283 6.28 19.01 -6.25
C GLY A 283 6.09 17.97 -5.14
N HIS A 284 6.03 18.37 -3.86
CA HIS A 284 5.81 17.46 -2.73
C HIS A 284 4.31 17.19 -2.52
N SER A 285 3.75 16.26 -3.28
CA SER A 285 2.30 15.93 -3.23
C SER A 285 1.84 15.42 -1.87
N SER A 286 2.68 14.69 -1.14
CA SER A 286 2.35 14.14 0.19
C SER A 286 2.60 15.11 1.35
N HIS A 287 2.97 16.36 1.09
CA HIS A 287 3.39 17.29 2.14
C HIS A 287 2.35 17.49 3.26
N THR A 288 1.10 17.75 2.91
CA THR A 288 0.03 17.96 3.90
C THR A 288 -0.21 16.71 4.75
N LEU A 289 -0.24 15.52 4.14
CA LEU A 289 -0.33 14.25 4.87
C LEU A 289 0.87 14.04 5.80
N ASN A 290 2.09 14.31 5.32
CA ASN A 290 3.30 14.23 6.12
C ASN A 290 3.23 15.15 7.36
N MET A 291 2.79 16.39 7.19
CA MET A 291 2.63 17.32 8.31
C MET A 291 1.55 16.87 9.29
N LEU A 292 0.43 16.33 8.83
CA LEU A 292 -0.60 15.75 9.71
C LEU A 292 -0.08 14.51 10.44
N MET A 293 0.65 13.63 9.77
CA MET A 293 1.29 12.47 10.43
C MET A 293 2.27 12.93 11.51
N ARG A 294 3.04 13.98 11.27
CA ARG A 294 3.90 14.60 12.29
C ARG A 294 3.11 15.12 13.49
N ILE A 295 2.00 15.80 13.27
CA ILE A 295 1.07 16.27 14.32
C ILE A 295 0.53 15.08 15.13
N LEU A 296 0.30 13.94 14.49
CA LEU A 296 -0.11 12.71 15.14
C LEU A 296 1.03 11.95 15.85
N GLY A 297 2.25 12.46 15.80
CA GLY A 297 3.41 11.87 16.47
C GLY A 297 4.21 10.90 15.61
N ILE A 298 3.86 10.72 14.35
CA ILE A 298 4.58 9.85 13.41
C ILE A 298 5.76 10.62 12.83
N PRO A 299 7.01 10.21 13.07
CA PRO A 299 8.17 10.89 12.51
C PRO A 299 8.32 10.58 11.01
N MET A 300 9.02 11.47 10.32
CA MET A 300 9.32 11.27 8.90
C MET A 300 10.19 10.02 8.70
N MET A 301 9.89 9.22 7.67
CA MET A 301 10.67 8.04 7.29
C MET A 301 12.14 8.42 7.00
N SER A 302 12.36 9.57 6.36
CA SER A 302 13.69 10.14 6.11
C SER A 302 14.44 10.60 7.38
N ASN A 303 13.80 10.57 8.56
CA ASN A 303 14.42 10.86 9.87
C ASN A 303 14.71 9.60 10.68
N ARG A 304 14.49 8.44 10.10
CA ARG A 304 14.70 7.17 10.78
C ARG A 304 16.17 7.04 11.23
N TYR A 305 16.39 6.41 12.38
CA TYR A 305 17.71 6.28 13.00
C TYR A 305 18.76 5.63 12.08
N ASP A 306 18.34 4.70 11.20
CA ASP A 306 19.17 3.96 10.26
C ASP A 306 19.06 4.46 8.81
N ARG A 307 18.42 5.61 8.57
CA ARG A 307 18.14 6.15 7.23
C ARG A 307 19.36 6.24 6.31
N ASP A 308 20.56 6.44 6.87
CA ASP A 308 21.80 6.62 6.07
C ASP A 308 22.24 5.31 5.36
N ILE A 309 21.57 4.18 5.64
CA ILE A 309 21.69 2.95 4.86
C ILE A 309 20.89 3.04 3.55
N TYR A 310 19.88 3.92 3.52
CA TYR A 310 18.88 4.01 2.45
C TYR A 310 18.96 5.31 1.66
N VAL A 311 19.23 6.42 2.34
CA VAL A 311 19.31 7.75 1.74
C VAL A 311 20.53 8.52 2.25
N ASN A 312 21.09 9.35 1.38
CA ASN A 312 22.13 10.31 1.72
C ASN A 312 21.50 11.71 1.85
N ILE A 313 21.85 12.46 2.90
CA ILE A 313 21.38 13.84 3.09
C ILE A 313 22.46 14.81 2.65
N ASN A 314 22.19 15.58 1.62
CA ASN A 314 23.06 16.64 1.11
C ASN A 314 22.84 17.94 1.89
N TRP A 315 23.34 18.01 3.12
CA TRP A 315 23.15 19.14 4.04
C TRP A 315 23.52 20.50 3.44
N LYS A 316 24.44 20.53 2.47
CA LYS A 316 24.83 21.76 1.76
C LYS A 316 23.68 22.37 0.97
N ASN A 317 22.75 21.56 0.53
CA ASN A 317 21.58 21.97 -0.26
C ASN A 317 20.37 22.27 0.63
N VAL A 318 20.36 21.82 1.88
CA VAL A 318 19.26 22.07 2.84
C VAL A 318 19.32 23.54 3.31
N ALA A 319 18.16 24.19 3.38
CA ALA A 319 18.06 25.51 3.96
C ALA A 319 18.43 25.47 5.46
N LYS A 320 19.35 26.33 5.90
CA LYS A 320 19.89 26.33 7.27
C LYS A 320 18.82 26.41 8.36
N THR A 321 17.72 27.12 8.10
CA THR A 321 16.60 27.24 9.03
C THR A 321 15.72 26.00 9.06
N GLN A 322 15.88 25.06 8.13
CA GLN A 322 15.02 23.89 7.93
C GLN A 322 15.76 22.56 8.20
N GLU A 323 17.01 22.60 8.64
CA GLU A 323 17.82 21.39 8.91
C GLU A 323 17.14 20.46 9.92
N HIS A 324 16.44 21.01 10.91
CA HIS A 324 15.73 20.28 11.95
C HIS A 324 14.66 19.31 11.42
N TYR A 325 14.10 19.54 10.22
CA TYR A 325 13.17 18.60 9.59
C TYR A 325 13.83 17.30 9.14
N LEU A 326 15.15 17.32 8.93
CA LEU A 326 15.92 16.15 8.49
C LEU A 326 16.81 15.56 9.60
N GLU A 327 16.69 16.01 10.84
CA GLU A 327 17.37 15.42 11.97
C GLU A 327 16.84 14.02 12.28
N ARG A 328 17.73 13.13 12.71
CA ARG A 328 17.33 11.76 13.07
C ARG A 328 16.50 11.76 14.35
N VAL A 329 15.48 10.91 14.35
CA VAL A 329 14.63 10.64 15.52
C VAL A 329 15.11 9.36 16.21
N SER A 330 14.95 9.31 17.55
CA SER A 330 15.34 8.16 18.36
C SER A 330 14.79 6.84 17.81
N ILE A 331 15.56 5.77 17.98
CA ILE A 331 15.13 4.40 17.65
C ILE A 331 13.83 4.02 18.39
N ASP A 332 13.56 4.61 19.56
CA ASP A 332 12.37 4.32 20.36
C ASP A 332 11.08 4.87 19.73
N ALA A 333 11.18 5.73 18.71
CA ALA A 333 10.03 6.19 17.92
C ALA A 333 9.57 5.15 16.89
N TRP A 334 10.34 4.10 16.63
CA TRP A 334 10.09 3.16 15.56
C TRP A 334 9.66 1.80 16.10
N LEU A 335 8.58 1.26 15.53
CA LEU A 335 8.08 -0.04 15.91
C LEU A 335 9.07 -1.13 15.50
N LYS A 336 9.08 -2.20 16.27
CA LYS A 336 9.91 -3.38 16.02
C LYS A 336 9.02 -4.63 15.91
N ASN A 337 9.52 -5.63 15.22
CA ASN A 337 8.89 -6.94 15.22
C ASN A 337 9.23 -7.72 16.52
N THR A 338 8.59 -8.86 16.70
CA THR A 338 8.83 -9.76 17.84
C THR A 338 10.27 -10.24 17.96
N GLU A 339 11.06 -10.15 16.89
CA GLU A 339 12.48 -10.50 16.87
C GLU A 339 13.40 -9.31 17.21
N GLY A 340 12.81 -8.14 17.43
CA GLY A 340 13.53 -6.90 17.77
C GLY A 340 14.06 -6.14 16.55
N GLU A 341 13.73 -6.57 15.34
CA GLU A 341 14.10 -5.89 14.10
C GLU A 341 13.12 -4.76 13.80
N GLY A 342 13.62 -3.67 13.26
CA GLY A 342 12.78 -2.55 12.80
C GLY A 342 11.95 -2.92 11.58
N ALA A 343 10.83 -2.21 11.39
CA ALA A 343 10.07 -2.26 10.16
C ALA A 343 10.98 -2.02 8.93
N PRO A 344 10.71 -2.63 7.77
CA PRO A 344 11.42 -2.29 6.54
C PRO A 344 11.37 -0.78 6.27
N TYR A 345 12.43 -0.25 5.63
CA TYR A 345 12.43 1.15 5.22
C TYR A 345 11.48 1.34 4.04
N ASP A 346 10.58 2.31 4.16
CA ASP A 346 9.52 2.52 3.20
C ASP A 346 9.74 3.83 2.40
N TYR A 347 10.19 3.71 1.16
CA TYR A 347 10.33 4.84 0.25
C TYR A 347 8.99 5.40 -0.22
N ASP A 348 7.92 4.59 -0.14
CA ASP A 348 6.56 4.95 -0.53
C ASP A 348 5.74 5.54 0.61
N SER A 349 6.30 5.68 1.81
CA SER A 349 5.63 6.33 2.93
C SER A 349 5.28 7.78 2.59
N VAL A 350 4.08 8.24 2.96
CA VAL A 350 3.72 9.67 2.87
C VAL A 350 4.61 10.55 3.74
N THR A 351 5.27 9.95 4.73
CA THR A 351 6.22 10.65 5.61
C THR A 351 7.63 10.70 5.04
N HIS A 352 7.89 10.13 3.84
CA HIS A 352 9.19 10.24 3.19
C HIS A 352 9.35 11.62 2.55
N ALA A 353 10.53 12.22 2.74
CA ALA A 353 10.89 13.49 2.09
C ALA A 353 11.12 13.29 0.59
N PRO A 354 10.68 14.20 -0.29
CA PRO A 354 11.07 14.20 -1.69
C PRO A 354 12.56 14.57 -1.85
N ALA A 355 13.09 14.34 -3.03
CA ALA A 355 14.50 14.58 -3.33
C ALA A 355 14.96 16.03 -3.10
N ASN A 356 14.07 17.01 -3.26
CA ASN A 356 14.36 18.44 -3.10
C ASN A 356 13.79 19.02 -1.78
N PHE A 357 13.49 18.19 -0.80
CA PHE A 357 12.85 18.61 0.45
C PHE A 357 13.65 19.68 1.18
N MET A 358 12.99 20.79 1.55
CA MET A 358 13.60 21.92 2.28
C MET A 358 14.90 22.44 1.65
N CYS A 359 14.98 22.46 0.34
CA CYS A 359 16.12 22.96 -0.41
C CYS A 359 16.26 24.50 -0.27
N GLY A 360 17.46 24.98 0.07
CA GLY A 360 17.70 26.40 0.29
C GLY A 360 17.94 27.20 -1.00
N ASP A 361 18.72 26.65 -1.94
CA ASP A 361 18.99 27.22 -3.26
C ASP A 361 18.81 26.12 -4.31
N CYS A 362 17.57 25.90 -4.67
CA CYS A 362 17.17 24.79 -5.51
C CYS A 362 17.45 25.09 -6.98
N LYS A 363 18.69 24.92 -7.39
CA LYS A 363 19.04 24.84 -8.80
C LYS A 363 18.49 23.56 -9.41
N LEU A 364 18.24 23.57 -10.70
CA LEU A 364 17.76 22.40 -11.42
C LEU A 364 18.66 21.17 -11.12
N GLY A 365 18.09 20.10 -10.58
CA GLY A 365 18.82 18.87 -10.21
C GLY A 365 19.47 18.89 -8.83
N ALA A 366 19.35 19.96 -8.03
CA ALA A 366 19.83 19.96 -6.65
C ALA A 366 18.96 19.03 -5.78
N GLN A 367 19.60 18.06 -5.13
CA GLN A 367 18.93 17.13 -4.23
C GLN A 367 19.38 17.40 -2.79
N THR A 368 18.43 17.33 -1.87
CA THR A 368 18.66 17.35 -0.41
C THR A 368 18.61 15.92 0.16
N VAL A 369 17.75 15.08 -0.39
CA VAL A 369 17.61 13.67 -0.02
C VAL A 369 17.86 12.82 -1.26
N GLU A 370 18.86 11.99 -1.23
CA GLU A 370 19.29 11.17 -2.37
C GLU A 370 19.23 9.68 -1.99
N PRO A 371 18.41 8.85 -2.66
CA PRO A 371 18.36 7.43 -2.41
C PRO A 371 19.69 6.75 -2.80
N ILE A 372 20.17 5.85 -1.95
CA ILE A 372 21.35 5.04 -2.25
C ILE A 372 20.97 3.98 -3.30
N GLN A 373 21.81 3.80 -4.32
CA GLN A 373 21.62 2.81 -5.40
C GLN A 373 20.37 3.02 -6.28
N ASP A 374 20.02 4.25 -6.57
CA ASP A 374 18.91 4.60 -7.47
C ASP A 374 19.41 4.95 -8.88
N HIS A 375 19.94 3.96 -9.60
CA HIS A 375 20.55 4.15 -10.92
C HIS A 375 19.58 4.61 -12.01
N LEU A 376 18.28 4.37 -11.84
CA LEU A 376 17.24 4.72 -12.80
C LEU A 376 16.35 5.90 -12.35
N TRP A 377 16.71 6.55 -11.23
CA TRP A 377 15.97 7.69 -10.68
C TRP A 377 14.52 7.38 -10.27
N GLN A 378 14.14 6.12 -10.19
CA GLN A 378 12.78 5.70 -9.89
C GLN A 378 12.36 6.13 -8.48
N ARG A 379 13.20 5.82 -7.47
CA ARG A 379 12.94 6.24 -6.08
C ARG A 379 12.99 7.75 -5.92
N THR A 380 13.96 8.40 -6.56
CA THR A 380 14.10 9.86 -6.57
C THR A 380 12.84 10.55 -7.10
N LEU A 381 12.18 9.98 -8.10
CA LEU A 381 10.98 10.53 -8.72
C LEU A 381 9.69 10.16 -7.98
N SER A 382 9.65 9.06 -7.23
CA SER A 382 8.44 8.58 -6.56
C SER A 382 8.30 9.04 -5.10
N MET A 383 9.41 9.13 -4.35
CA MET A 383 9.36 9.48 -2.94
C MET A 383 8.86 10.90 -2.69
N GLY A 384 7.99 11.07 -1.71
CA GLY A 384 7.34 12.35 -1.37
C GLY A 384 6.19 12.77 -2.31
N HIS A 385 5.72 11.86 -3.19
CA HIS A 385 4.67 12.15 -4.17
C HIS A 385 3.39 11.33 -3.99
N ARG A 386 3.29 10.55 -2.92
CA ARG A 386 2.08 9.78 -2.64
C ARG A 386 0.93 10.68 -2.17
N THR A 387 -0.27 10.33 -2.59
CA THR A 387 -1.51 11.01 -2.19
C THR A 387 -2.29 10.25 -1.12
N ASP A 388 -1.90 8.98 -0.86
CA ASP A 388 -2.52 8.08 0.12
C ASP A 388 -1.47 7.50 1.06
N LEU A 389 -1.91 7.08 2.26
CA LEU A 389 -1.06 6.40 3.23
C LEU A 389 -0.54 5.08 2.65
N SER A 390 0.74 4.76 2.89
CA SER A 390 1.26 3.43 2.61
C SER A 390 0.72 2.41 3.62
N THR A 391 0.84 1.12 3.30
CA THR A 391 0.46 0.05 4.24
C THR A 391 1.25 0.15 5.56
N ALA A 392 2.53 0.54 5.50
CA ALA A 392 3.36 0.72 6.68
C ALA A 392 2.94 1.96 7.50
N ASP A 393 2.54 3.05 6.84
CA ASP A 393 1.99 4.23 7.52
C ASP A 393 0.71 3.88 8.28
N ILE A 394 -0.22 3.17 7.64
CA ILE A 394 -1.49 2.73 8.23
C ILE A 394 -1.23 1.80 9.43
N GLU A 395 -0.33 0.83 9.27
CA GLU A 395 0.00 -0.11 10.34
C GLU A 395 0.61 0.60 11.55
N MET A 396 1.60 1.46 11.33
CA MET A 396 2.25 2.23 12.39
C MET A 396 1.25 3.12 13.13
N LEU A 397 0.41 3.85 12.40
CA LEU A 397 -0.60 4.74 12.97
C LEU A 397 -1.61 3.97 13.82
N ASN A 398 -2.17 2.88 13.30
CA ASN A 398 -3.15 2.08 14.01
C ASN A 398 -2.58 1.41 15.26
N LEU A 399 -1.35 0.86 15.20
CA LEU A 399 -0.71 0.25 16.35
C LEU A 399 -0.47 1.25 17.48
N LEU A 400 0.06 2.44 17.14
CA LEU A 400 0.33 3.49 18.15
C LEU A 400 -0.95 4.01 18.78
N TYR A 401 -2.02 4.20 18.01
CA TYR A 401 -3.27 4.76 18.52
C TYR A 401 -4.25 3.73 19.08
N THR A 402 -3.98 2.43 18.99
CA THR A 402 -4.87 1.35 19.48
C THR A 402 -5.33 1.60 20.90
N LYS A 403 -4.43 1.88 21.85
CA LYS A 403 -4.78 2.14 23.25
C LYS A 403 -5.64 3.40 23.43
N GLN A 404 -5.30 4.48 22.73
CA GLN A 404 -6.04 5.74 22.78
C GLN A 404 -7.48 5.56 22.28
N CYS A 405 -7.64 4.87 21.15
CA CYS A 405 -8.96 4.61 20.58
C CYS A 405 -9.79 3.65 21.44
N GLN A 406 -9.17 2.61 22.04
CA GLN A 406 -9.87 1.72 22.98
C GLN A 406 -10.39 2.48 24.21
N HIS A 407 -9.60 3.39 24.78
CA HIS A 407 -10.06 4.23 25.90
C HIS A 407 -11.28 5.08 25.55
N ARG A 408 -11.40 5.56 24.30
CA ARG A 408 -12.57 6.29 23.82
C ARG A 408 -13.85 5.46 23.92
N PHE A 409 -13.80 4.18 23.52
CA PHE A 409 -14.96 3.29 23.57
C PHE A 409 -15.32 2.81 24.98
N MET A 410 -14.39 2.86 25.94
CA MET A 410 -14.67 2.48 27.33
C MET A 410 -15.19 3.64 28.17
N SER A 411 -15.00 4.89 27.72
CA SER A 411 -15.41 6.11 28.44
C SER A 411 -16.70 6.73 27.90
N SER A 412 -17.26 6.17 26.84
CA SER A 412 -18.59 6.49 26.29
C SER A 412 -19.65 5.53 26.84
#